data_8732b360c398b4eb7a3df5c49d2eeb20
#
_entry.id   8732b360c398b4eb7a3df5c49d2eeb20
#
_cell.length_a   1.000
_cell.length_b   1.000
_cell.length_c   1.000
_cell.angle_alpha   90.00
_cell.angle_beta   90.00
_cell.angle_gamma   90.00
#
_symmetry.space_group_name_H-M   'P 1'
#
loop_
_entity.id
_entity.type
_entity.pdbx_description
1 polymer ?
#
loop_
_entity_poly.entity_id
_entity_poly.type
_entity_poly.pdbx_seq_one_letter_code
_entity_poly.pdbx_strand_id
1 'polypeptide(L)'
;PMQDVGVNNPSTTVLIPCRNEKGNIENAVKRLPNFCDDLEIIYVEGNSQDGTLDEIHRVIKAYPDKDIKVLVQDGKGKGDAVRKGFDNARGDILMILDADLTVPPEDLPKFYRAIVTGKGEYINGTRLVYPMDDQAMRFLNFWANRTFSVLFSWLLNQRFTDTLCGTKVLTKKNYEKIVSNRSYFGDFDPFGDFDLIFGATKLNLKVVEVPIRYAAREYGETQISRFRHGWLLLKMVLFAYKKLKIV
;
A
#
# COMPACT_ATOMS: atom_id res chain seq x y z
N PRO A 1 -32.42 6.33 19.75
CA PRO A 1 -31.93 4.99 19.57
C PRO A 1 -31.26 4.92 18.20
N MET A 2 -29.93 4.87 18.17
CA MET A 2 -29.19 4.57 16.95
C MET A 2 -29.56 3.13 16.57
N GLN A 3 -30.14 2.99 15.42
CA GLN A 3 -30.34 1.68 14.82
C GLN A 3 -28.94 1.09 14.55
N ASP A 4 -28.64 -0.05 15.15
CA ASP A 4 -27.57 -0.96 14.77
C ASP A 4 -27.80 -1.35 13.31
N VAL A 5 -27.25 -0.59 12.39
CA VAL A 5 -27.03 -1.04 11.03
C VAL A 5 -25.98 -2.13 11.17
N GLY A 6 -26.36 -3.39 10.98
CA GLY A 6 -25.46 -4.52 11.06
C GLY A 6 -24.18 -4.20 10.29
N VAL A 7 -23.12 -3.89 11.01
CA VAL A 7 -21.82 -3.59 10.41
C VAL A 7 -21.35 -4.91 9.84
N ASN A 8 -21.48 -5.07 8.51
CA ASN A 8 -20.77 -6.12 7.81
C ASN A 8 -19.32 -6.04 8.26
N ASN A 9 -18.79 -7.10 8.85
CA ASN A 9 -17.39 -7.23 9.28
C ASN A 9 -16.64 -8.05 8.20
N PRO A 10 -16.36 -7.45 7.01
CA PRO A 10 -15.76 -8.16 5.91
C PRO A 10 -14.36 -8.65 6.25
N SER A 11 -14.01 -9.81 5.71
CA SER A 11 -12.67 -10.37 5.81
C SER A 11 -11.63 -9.44 5.20
N THR A 12 -10.42 -9.47 5.75
CA THR A 12 -9.34 -8.57 5.30
C THR A 12 -8.04 -9.33 5.10
N THR A 13 -7.36 -9.05 4.00
CA THR A 13 -5.96 -9.45 3.80
C THR A 13 -5.06 -8.24 3.93
N VAL A 14 -4.08 -8.32 4.84
CA VAL A 14 -2.97 -7.37 4.96
C VAL A 14 -1.78 -7.97 4.24
N LEU A 15 -1.40 -7.34 3.13
CA LEU A 15 -0.24 -7.70 2.32
C LEU A 15 0.98 -6.91 2.78
N ILE A 16 2.07 -7.62 3.05
CA ILE A 16 3.35 -7.05 3.48
C ILE A 16 4.45 -7.46 2.50
N PRO A 17 4.70 -6.65 1.44
CA PRO A 17 5.84 -6.87 0.57
C PRO A 17 7.12 -6.56 1.35
N CYS A 18 8.08 -7.48 1.38
CA CYS A 18 9.29 -7.35 2.17
C CYS A 18 10.54 -7.78 1.41
N ARG A 19 11.62 -7.01 1.57
CA ARG A 19 12.94 -7.35 1.05
C ARG A 19 14.01 -6.76 1.95
N ASN A 20 14.84 -7.61 2.56
CA ASN A 20 15.84 -7.25 3.55
C ASN A 20 15.23 -6.48 4.74
N GLU A 21 14.17 -7.04 5.31
CA GLU A 21 13.38 -6.45 6.40
C GLU A 21 13.28 -7.39 7.63
N LYS A 22 14.27 -8.27 7.82
CA LYS A 22 14.28 -9.30 8.87
C LYS A 22 13.87 -8.76 10.25
N GLY A 23 14.42 -7.61 10.67
CA GLY A 23 14.13 -7.03 11.98
C GLY A 23 12.72 -6.48 12.16
N ASN A 24 11.97 -6.30 11.09
CA ASN A 24 10.61 -5.76 11.11
C ASN A 24 9.52 -6.82 11.04
N ILE A 25 9.83 -8.05 10.63
CA ILE A 25 8.83 -9.10 10.35
C ILE A 25 7.95 -9.39 11.56
N GLU A 26 8.55 -9.70 12.71
CA GLU A 26 7.79 -10.02 13.91
C GLU A 26 7.05 -8.81 14.46
N ASN A 27 7.66 -7.62 14.40
CA ASN A 27 7.06 -6.37 14.86
C ASN A 27 5.77 -6.04 14.08
N ALA A 28 5.73 -6.32 12.78
CA ALA A 28 4.52 -6.14 11.98
C ALA A 28 3.35 -6.98 12.53
N VAL A 29 3.59 -8.24 12.88
CA VAL A 29 2.57 -9.15 13.43
C VAL A 29 2.16 -8.74 14.85
N LYS A 30 3.12 -8.37 15.71
CA LYS A 30 2.87 -7.96 17.10
C LYS A 30 2.04 -6.68 17.18
N ARG A 31 2.34 -5.71 16.33
CA ARG A 31 1.73 -4.37 16.33
C ARG A 31 0.44 -4.27 15.52
N LEU A 32 0.12 -5.29 14.70
CA LEU A 32 -1.10 -5.31 13.91
C LEU A 32 -2.30 -5.63 14.81
N PRO A 33 -3.24 -4.67 15.02
CA PRO A 33 -4.43 -4.90 15.83
C PRO A 33 -5.40 -5.87 15.15
N ASN A 34 -6.19 -6.59 15.92
CA ASN A 34 -7.35 -7.31 15.41
C ASN A 34 -8.50 -6.31 15.20
N PHE A 35 -8.81 -5.98 13.96
CA PHE A 35 -9.86 -5.01 13.60
C PHE A 35 -11.01 -5.63 12.79
N CYS A 36 -10.91 -6.91 12.44
CA CYS A 36 -11.96 -7.72 11.85
C CYS A 36 -11.81 -9.17 12.34
N ASP A 37 -12.89 -9.95 12.23
CA ASP A 37 -12.92 -11.33 12.76
C ASP A 37 -12.08 -12.28 11.91
N ASP A 38 -11.94 -12.00 10.62
CA ASP A 38 -11.19 -12.81 9.66
C ASP A 38 -10.07 -11.97 9.02
N LEU A 39 -8.89 -12.02 9.63
CA LEU A 39 -7.70 -11.28 9.25
C LEU A 39 -6.60 -12.21 8.75
N GLU A 40 -6.30 -12.12 7.47
CA GLU A 40 -5.19 -12.82 6.81
C GLU A 40 -3.99 -11.88 6.67
N ILE A 41 -2.79 -12.37 6.91
CA ILE A 41 -1.52 -11.68 6.68
C ILE A 41 -0.75 -12.44 5.59
N ILE A 42 -0.37 -11.75 4.51
CA ILE A 42 0.45 -12.34 3.46
C ILE A 42 1.77 -11.57 3.36
N TYR A 43 2.87 -12.23 3.69
CA TYR A 43 4.20 -11.76 3.34
C TYR A 43 4.53 -12.14 1.90
N VAL A 44 5.02 -11.19 1.11
CA VAL A 44 5.62 -11.49 -0.20
C VAL A 44 7.10 -11.13 -0.15
N GLU A 45 7.91 -12.16 -0.09
CA GLU A 45 9.35 -12.08 0.13
C GLU A 45 10.07 -11.89 -1.21
N GLY A 46 10.89 -10.83 -1.30
CA GLY A 46 11.51 -10.33 -2.53
C GLY A 46 12.95 -10.81 -2.75
N ASN A 47 13.27 -12.07 -2.49
CA ASN A 47 14.61 -12.67 -2.64
C ASN A 47 15.67 -11.93 -1.79
N SER A 48 15.39 -11.82 -0.50
CA SER A 48 16.26 -11.19 0.51
C SER A 48 17.54 -11.97 0.77
N GLN A 49 18.56 -11.26 1.24
CA GLN A 49 19.86 -11.87 1.57
C GLN A 49 20.21 -11.78 3.07
N ASP A 50 19.34 -11.16 3.88
CA ASP A 50 19.53 -10.94 5.31
C ASP A 50 18.87 -11.99 6.20
N GLY A 51 18.25 -13.04 5.60
CA GLY A 51 17.51 -14.06 6.32
C GLY A 51 16.05 -13.67 6.63
N THR A 52 15.47 -12.72 5.88
CA THR A 52 14.05 -12.32 6.01
C THR A 52 13.11 -13.50 5.85
N LEU A 53 13.33 -14.39 4.86
CA LEU A 53 12.48 -15.55 4.62
C LEU A 53 12.46 -16.52 5.81
N ASP A 54 13.63 -16.80 6.40
CA ASP A 54 13.75 -17.68 7.57
C ASP A 54 13.02 -17.07 8.79
N GLU A 55 13.14 -15.74 8.93
CA GLU A 55 12.43 -15.02 9.98
C GLU A 55 10.91 -15.09 9.80
N ILE A 56 10.39 -14.97 8.58
CA ILE A 56 8.95 -15.14 8.31
C ILE A 56 8.50 -16.55 8.72
N HIS A 57 9.25 -17.59 8.33
CA HIS A 57 8.93 -18.96 8.73
C HIS A 57 8.97 -19.17 10.25
N ARG A 58 9.91 -18.51 10.94
CA ARG A 58 9.96 -18.52 12.41
C ARG A 58 8.71 -17.88 13.01
N VAL A 59 8.31 -16.72 12.48
CA VAL A 59 7.15 -15.97 12.97
C VAL A 59 5.84 -16.74 12.72
N ILE A 60 5.67 -17.38 11.57
CA ILE A 60 4.50 -18.22 11.30
C ILE A 60 4.38 -19.33 12.39
N LYS A 61 5.49 -19.97 12.78
CA LYS A 61 5.49 -20.98 13.83
C LYS A 61 5.24 -20.41 15.22
N ALA A 62 5.68 -19.18 15.47
CA ALA A 62 5.52 -18.51 16.77
C ALA A 62 4.10 -17.99 17.03
N TYR A 63 3.32 -17.76 15.97
CA TYR A 63 1.95 -17.22 16.03
C TYR A 63 0.95 -18.16 15.33
N PRO A 64 0.74 -19.39 15.84
CA PRO A 64 -0.11 -20.39 15.18
C PRO A 64 -1.60 -20.04 15.18
N ASP A 65 -2.02 -19.11 16.02
CA ASP A 65 -3.37 -18.56 16.13
C ASP A 65 -3.68 -17.48 15.10
N LYS A 66 -2.66 -17.01 14.35
CA LYS A 66 -2.82 -16.01 13.29
C LYS A 66 -2.73 -16.67 11.91
N ASP A 67 -3.60 -16.26 10.98
CA ASP A 67 -3.51 -16.69 9.58
C ASP A 67 -2.42 -15.92 8.85
N ILE A 68 -1.20 -16.46 8.87
CA ILE A 68 -0.03 -15.85 8.25
C ILE A 68 0.49 -16.77 7.15
N LYS A 69 0.66 -16.22 5.95
CA LYS A 69 1.21 -16.91 4.78
C LYS A 69 2.46 -16.21 4.25
N VAL A 70 3.31 -16.95 3.60
CA VAL A 70 4.47 -16.43 2.88
C VAL A 70 4.43 -16.87 1.43
N LEU A 71 4.67 -15.94 0.52
CA LEU A 71 4.89 -16.17 -0.90
C LEU A 71 6.27 -15.63 -1.25
N VAL A 72 7.01 -16.36 -2.08
CA VAL A 72 8.28 -15.87 -2.63
C VAL A 72 8.01 -15.23 -3.98
N GLN A 73 8.56 -14.06 -4.21
CA GLN A 73 8.38 -13.28 -5.42
C GLN A 73 9.09 -13.95 -6.62
N ASP A 74 8.41 -14.05 -7.77
CA ASP A 74 9.01 -14.59 -9.01
C ASP A 74 9.70 -13.50 -9.81
N GLY A 75 9.12 -12.30 -9.82
CA GLY A 75 9.63 -11.14 -10.54
C GLY A 75 10.51 -10.22 -9.70
N LYS A 76 10.42 -8.93 -9.95
CA LYS A 76 11.20 -7.91 -9.26
C LYS A 76 10.35 -6.68 -8.95
N GLY A 77 10.68 -6.04 -7.82
CA GLY A 77 10.07 -4.77 -7.40
C GLY A 77 8.74 -4.94 -6.66
N LYS A 78 8.30 -3.85 -6.02
CA LYS A 78 7.11 -3.85 -5.16
C LYS A 78 5.84 -4.21 -5.93
N GLY A 79 5.71 -3.77 -7.19
CA GLY A 79 4.51 -4.03 -8.01
C GLY A 79 4.25 -5.50 -8.26
N ASP A 80 5.30 -6.26 -8.56
CA ASP A 80 5.19 -7.70 -8.74
C ASP A 80 4.78 -8.38 -7.41
N ALA A 81 5.39 -7.96 -6.30
CA ALA A 81 5.03 -8.47 -4.98
C ALA A 81 3.56 -8.17 -4.62
N VAL A 82 3.10 -6.95 -4.89
CA VAL A 82 1.71 -6.55 -4.62
C VAL A 82 0.73 -7.36 -5.46
N ARG A 83 1.00 -7.52 -6.75
CA ARG A 83 0.18 -8.36 -7.64
C ARG A 83 0.12 -9.80 -7.15
N LYS A 84 1.28 -10.42 -6.92
CA LYS A 84 1.35 -11.80 -6.42
C LYS A 84 0.58 -11.98 -5.11
N GLY A 85 0.73 -11.07 -4.18
CA GLY A 85 0.02 -11.14 -2.90
C GLY A 85 -1.49 -10.98 -3.05
N PHE A 86 -1.96 -9.98 -3.80
CA PHE A 86 -3.39 -9.74 -3.98
C PHE A 86 -4.08 -10.82 -4.81
N ASP A 87 -3.39 -11.41 -5.78
CA ASP A 87 -3.93 -12.53 -6.58
C ASP A 87 -4.13 -13.80 -5.72
N ASN A 88 -3.39 -13.93 -4.60
CA ASN A 88 -3.49 -15.04 -3.65
C ASN A 88 -4.25 -14.69 -2.36
N ALA A 89 -4.74 -13.47 -2.23
CA ALA A 89 -5.48 -13.00 -1.08
C ALA A 89 -6.92 -13.56 -1.06
N ARG A 90 -7.41 -13.93 0.14
CA ARG A 90 -8.79 -14.41 0.32
C ARG A 90 -9.75 -13.35 0.86
N GLY A 91 -9.22 -12.30 1.48
CA GLY A 91 -10.02 -11.26 2.12
C GLY A 91 -10.85 -10.42 1.13
N ASP A 92 -12.03 -9.99 1.56
CA ASP A 92 -12.90 -9.08 0.82
C ASP A 92 -12.29 -7.68 0.68
N ILE A 93 -11.46 -7.29 1.67
CA ILE A 93 -10.70 -6.06 1.69
C ILE A 93 -9.23 -6.40 1.58
N LEU A 94 -8.53 -5.68 0.70
CA LEU A 94 -7.10 -5.80 0.44
C LEU A 94 -6.39 -4.54 0.94
N MET A 95 -5.37 -4.71 1.77
CA MET A 95 -4.56 -3.64 2.34
C MET A 95 -3.07 -3.87 2.09
N ILE A 96 -2.33 -2.82 1.78
CA ILE A 96 -0.86 -2.86 1.73
C ILE A 96 -0.30 -2.22 2.99
N LEU A 97 0.58 -2.92 3.67
CA LEU A 97 1.42 -2.43 4.76
C LEU A 97 2.89 -2.56 4.37
N ASP A 98 3.62 -1.46 4.27
CA ASP A 98 5.05 -1.51 4.00
C ASP A 98 5.80 -2.14 5.17
N ALA A 99 6.71 -3.08 4.87
CA ALA A 99 7.43 -3.86 5.87
C ALA A 99 8.38 -3.03 6.76
N ASP A 100 8.73 -1.82 6.33
CA ASP A 100 9.56 -0.89 7.11
C ASP A 100 8.82 -0.23 8.30
N LEU A 101 7.51 -0.47 8.40
CA LEU A 101 6.63 0.01 9.46
C LEU A 101 6.65 1.54 9.66
N THR A 102 7.06 2.28 8.64
CA THR A 102 6.98 3.76 8.64
C THR A 102 5.53 4.24 8.66
N VAL A 103 4.60 3.43 8.18
CA VAL A 103 3.17 3.53 8.48
C VAL A 103 2.89 2.59 9.66
N PRO A 104 2.48 3.11 10.82
CA PRO A 104 2.21 2.28 11.97
C PRO A 104 1.11 1.25 11.70
N PRO A 105 1.31 -0.05 11.96
CA PRO A 105 0.26 -1.07 11.82
C PRO A 105 -1.01 -0.72 12.61
N GLU A 106 -0.87 0.00 13.71
CA GLU A 106 -1.96 0.48 14.56
C GLU A 106 -2.90 1.46 13.85
N ASP A 107 -2.48 2.05 12.74
CA ASP A 107 -3.31 2.95 11.94
C ASP A 107 -4.24 2.21 10.95
N LEU A 108 -3.99 0.93 10.63
CA LEU A 108 -4.81 0.17 9.68
C LEU A 108 -6.31 0.09 10.02
N PRO A 109 -6.73 0.02 11.30
CA PRO A 109 -8.15 0.09 11.64
C PRO A 109 -8.87 1.35 11.13
N LYS A 110 -8.15 2.48 10.95
CA LYS A 110 -8.73 3.70 10.40
C LYS A 110 -9.11 3.52 8.92
N PHE A 111 -8.25 2.84 8.17
CA PHE A 111 -8.47 2.51 6.76
C PHE A 111 -9.63 1.52 6.61
N TYR A 112 -9.65 0.49 7.45
CA TYR A 112 -10.73 -0.48 7.49
C TYR A 112 -12.09 0.21 7.70
N ARG A 113 -12.19 1.04 8.73
CA ARG A 113 -13.41 1.80 8.99
C ARG A 113 -13.81 2.70 7.83
N ALA A 114 -12.85 3.35 7.17
CA ALA A 114 -13.15 4.24 6.05
C ALA A 114 -13.79 3.49 4.88
N ILE A 115 -13.31 2.28 4.54
CA ILE A 115 -13.86 1.50 3.43
C ILE A 115 -15.18 0.80 3.81
N VAL A 116 -15.27 0.21 5.00
CA VAL A 116 -16.47 -0.50 5.47
C VAL A 116 -17.68 0.44 5.65
N THR A 117 -17.43 1.67 6.10
CA THR A 117 -18.49 2.69 6.24
C THR A 117 -18.82 3.42 4.93
N GLY A 118 -18.26 2.98 3.80
CA GLY A 118 -18.53 3.57 2.48
C GLY A 118 -18.04 5.00 2.29
N LYS A 119 -17.07 5.45 3.10
CA LYS A 119 -16.47 6.79 2.92
C LYS A 119 -15.74 6.90 1.59
N GLY A 120 -15.11 5.82 1.15
CA GLY A 120 -14.42 5.72 -0.13
C GLY A 120 -14.41 4.27 -0.63
N GLU A 121 -14.08 4.10 -1.93
CA GLU A 121 -13.93 2.80 -2.58
C GLU A 121 -12.46 2.44 -2.80
N TYR A 122 -11.59 3.45 -2.70
CA TYR A 122 -10.14 3.36 -2.69
C TYR A 122 -9.61 4.29 -1.60
N ILE A 123 -8.94 3.74 -0.61
CA ILE A 123 -8.43 4.51 0.53
C ILE A 123 -6.92 4.59 0.42
N ASN A 124 -6.40 5.81 0.39
CA ASN A 124 -4.97 6.11 0.30
C ASN A 124 -4.45 6.71 1.61
N GLY A 125 -3.27 6.31 2.04
CA GLY A 125 -2.62 6.96 3.17
C GLY A 125 -2.04 8.32 2.79
N THR A 126 -2.03 9.29 3.71
CA THR A 126 -1.32 10.55 3.53
C THR A 126 -0.48 10.90 4.76
N ARG A 127 0.80 11.18 4.53
CA ARG A 127 1.81 11.52 5.54
C ARG A 127 1.90 13.03 5.79
N LEU A 128 1.28 13.83 4.94
CA LEU A 128 1.52 15.28 4.87
C LEU A 128 0.58 16.11 5.76
N VAL A 129 -0.27 15.47 6.56
CA VAL A 129 -1.25 16.14 7.42
C VAL A 129 -0.68 16.41 8.82
N TYR A 130 0.16 15.51 9.33
CA TYR A 130 0.79 15.67 10.63
C TYR A 130 2.22 16.21 10.51
N PRO A 131 2.74 16.92 11.53
CA PRO A 131 4.16 17.22 11.61
C PRO A 131 4.97 15.92 11.49
N MET A 132 5.97 15.92 10.61
CA MET A 132 6.87 14.79 10.44
C MET A 132 8.10 14.98 11.33
N ASP A 133 8.64 13.87 11.84
CA ASP A 133 9.96 13.92 12.47
C ASP A 133 10.99 14.37 11.45
N ASP A 134 11.90 15.27 11.85
CA ASP A 134 12.91 15.89 10.98
C ASP A 134 13.77 14.86 10.21
N GLN A 135 13.87 13.64 10.75
CA GLN A 135 14.58 12.52 10.12
C GLN A 135 13.75 11.73 9.13
N ALA A 136 12.42 11.74 9.23
CA ALA A 136 11.54 10.89 8.43
C ALA A 136 11.40 11.37 6.98
N MET A 137 11.43 12.70 6.75
CA MET A 137 11.36 13.26 5.40
C MET A 137 12.16 14.56 5.30
N ARG A 138 13.12 14.61 4.38
CA ARG A 138 13.89 15.83 4.12
C ARG A 138 13.05 16.84 3.31
N PHE A 139 13.30 18.12 3.52
CA PHE A 139 12.61 19.25 2.88
C PHE A 139 12.42 19.09 1.35
N LEU A 140 13.45 18.67 0.62
CA LEU A 140 13.36 18.45 -0.83
C LEU A 140 12.38 17.34 -1.21
N ASN A 141 12.31 16.27 -0.41
CA ASN A 141 11.36 15.19 -0.66
C ASN A 141 9.91 15.66 -0.41
N PHE A 142 9.71 16.51 0.59
CA PHE A 142 8.40 17.12 0.85
C PHE A 142 7.90 17.93 -0.35
N TRP A 143 8.73 18.84 -0.87
CA TRP A 143 8.34 19.65 -2.02
C TRP A 143 8.18 18.84 -3.29
N ALA A 144 9.04 17.84 -3.53
CA ALA A 144 8.89 16.92 -4.66
C ALA A 144 7.56 16.15 -4.56
N ASN A 145 7.25 15.56 -3.41
CA ASN A 145 5.98 14.87 -3.22
C ASN A 145 4.78 15.81 -3.41
N ARG A 146 4.85 17.04 -2.89
CA ARG A 146 3.78 18.04 -3.07
C ARG A 146 3.56 18.40 -4.53
N THR A 147 4.65 18.62 -5.28
CA THR A 147 4.57 18.93 -6.72
C THR A 147 3.96 17.76 -7.50
N PHE A 148 4.42 16.54 -7.26
CA PHE A 148 3.87 15.36 -7.91
C PHE A 148 2.41 15.12 -7.53
N SER A 149 2.03 15.35 -6.28
CA SER A 149 0.63 15.23 -5.84
C SER A 149 -0.29 16.19 -6.59
N VAL A 150 0.14 17.44 -6.82
CA VAL A 150 -0.63 18.41 -7.62
C VAL A 150 -0.75 17.95 -9.07
N LEU A 151 0.35 17.51 -9.68
CA LEU A 151 0.36 17.01 -11.06
C LEU A 151 -0.54 15.78 -11.22
N PHE A 152 -0.43 14.81 -10.30
CA PHE A 152 -1.29 13.64 -10.32
C PHE A 152 -2.75 13.97 -10.04
N SER A 153 -3.05 14.89 -9.13
CA SER A 153 -4.43 15.33 -8.89
C SER A 153 -5.08 15.90 -10.14
N TRP A 154 -4.31 16.71 -10.90
CA TRP A 154 -4.78 17.25 -12.18
C TRP A 154 -4.94 16.14 -13.24
N LEU A 155 -3.97 15.23 -13.37
CA LEU A 155 -4.03 14.13 -14.32
C LEU A 155 -5.21 13.19 -14.06
N LEU A 156 -5.46 12.89 -12.79
CA LEU A 156 -6.44 11.89 -12.36
C LEU A 156 -7.83 12.50 -12.11
N ASN A 157 -8.00 13.82 -12.22
CA ASN A 157 -9.22 14.55 -11.86
C ASN A 157 -9.74 14.21 -10.44
N GLN A 158 -8.86 13.83 -9.55
CA GLN A 158 -9.15 13.54 -8.14
C GLN A 158 -8.05 14.13 -7.26
N ARG A 159 -8.42 14.59 -6.06
CA ARG A 159 -7.47 15.19 -5.14
C ARG A 159 -6.63 14.11 -4.46
N PHE A 160 -5.33 14.17 -4.67
CA PHE A 160 -4.32 13.42 -3.92
C PHE A 160 -3.38 14.40 -3.22
N THR A 161 -3.11 14.18 -1.93
CA THR A 161 -2.10 14.94 -1.18
C THR A 161 -0.78 14.18 -1.08
N ASP A 162 -0.83 12.85 -1.11
CA ASP A 162 0.33 11.98 -1.04
C ASP A 162 0.17 10.75 -1.93
N THR A 163 0.79 10.74 -3.09
CA THR A 163 0.77 9.60 -4.02
C THR A 163 1.82 8.53 -3.69
N LEU A 164 2.79 8.87 -2.84
CA LEU A 164 3.93 8.00 -2.50
C LEU A 164 3.77 7.24 -1.18
N CYS A 165 2.67 7.43 -0.47
CA CYS A 165 2.36 6.60 0.69
C CYS A 165 2.05 5.17 0.23
N GLY A 166 2.75 4.18 0.77
CA GLY A 166 2.59 2.79 0.35
C GLY A 166 1.28 2.13 0.79
N THR A 167 0.63 2.67 1.84
CA THR A 167 -0.62 2.10 2.35
C THR A 167 -1.79 2.47 1.45
N LYS A 168 -2.37 1.45 0.84
CA LYS A 168 -3.53 1.52 -0.04
C LYS A 168 -4.51 0.42 0.31
N VAL A 169 -5.80 0.76 0.26
CA VAL A 169 -6.88 -0.16 0.63
C VAL A 169 -8.01 -0.07 -0.38
N LEU A 170 -8.46 -1.23 -0.82
CA LEU A 170 -9.60 -1.36 -1.74
C LEU A 170 -10.29 -2.71 -1.51
N THR A 171 -11.49 -2.87 -2.05
CA THR A 171 -12.16 -4.17 -2.05
C THR A 171 -11.54 -5.11 -3.08
N LYS A 172 -11.54 -6.41 -2.82
CA LYS A 172 -11.12 -7.44 -3.79
C LYS A 172 -11.87 -7.31 -5.11
N LYS A 173 -13.17 -7.06 -5.03
CA LYS A 173 -14.02 -6.81 -6.22
C LYS A 173 -13.50 -5.64 -7.09
N ASN A 174 -13.06 -4.54 -6.47
CA ASN A 174 -12.51 -3.41 -7.21
C ASN A 174 -11.11 -3.73 -7.74
N TYR A 175 -10.30 -4.49 -7.00
CA TYR A 175 -9.02 -4.99 -7.50
C TYR A 175 -9.18 -5.86 -8.75
N GLU A 176 -10.12 -6.80 -8.75
CA GLU A 176 -10.42 -7.66 -9.92
C GLU A 176 -10.83 -6.83 -11.14
N LYS A 177 -11.61 -5.77 -10.96
CA LYS A 177 -11.93 -4.83 -12.05
C LYS A 177 -10.69 -4.07 -12.56
N ILE A 178 -9.77 -3.68 -11.67
CA ILE A 178 -8.51 -3.05 -12.05
C ILE A 178 -7.67 -4.03 -12.87
N VAL A 179 -7.56 -5.28 -12.42
CA VAL A 179 -6.83 -6.34 -13.12
C VAL A 179 -7.38 -6.57 -14.53
N SER A 180 -8.69 -6.67 -14.68
CA SER A 180 -9.32 -6.88 -16.00
C SER A 180 -9.09 -5.72 -16.99
N ASN A 181 -8.77 -4.53 -16.50
CA ASN A 181 -8.46 -3.35 -17.29
C ASN A 181 -6.96 -3.01 -17.36
N ARG A 182 -6.09 -3.82 -16.76
CA ARG A 182 -4.64 -3.54 -16.64
C ARG A 182 -3.93 -3.41 -17.99
N SER A 183 -4.35 -4.16 -19.00
CA SER A 183 -3.78 -4.08 -20.36
C SER A 183 -3.80 -2.67 -20.94
N TYR A 184 -4.70 -1.80 -20.47
CA TYR A 184 -4.76 -0.42 -20.92
C TYR A 184 -3.54 0.40 -20.47
N PHE A 185 -3.06 0.19 -19.23
CA PHE A 185 -1.91 0.93 -18.69
C PHE A 185 -0.57 0.22 -18.97
N GLY A 186 -0.57 -1.09 -19.26
CA GLY A 186 0.64 -1.90 -19.45
C GLY A 186 1.39 -2.16 -18.13
N ASP A 187 2.65 -2.64 -18.28
CA ASP A 187 3.44 -3.11 -17.14
C ASP A 187 4.37 -2.06 -16.54
N PHE A 188 4.23 -0.78 -16.95
CA PHE A 188 5.08 0.29 -16.46
C PHE A 188 4.63 0.80 -15.10
N ASP A 189 5.03 0.09 -14.02
CA ASP A 189 4.85 0.53 -12.63
C ASP A 189 6.13 0.34 -11.81
N PRO A 190 7.04 1.32 -11.84
CA PRO A 190 8.31 1.21 -11.14
C PRO A 190 8.19 1.28 -9.61
N PHE A 191 7.06 1.75 -9.08
CA PHE A 191 6.81 1.90 -7.64
C PHE A 191 5.88 0.83 -7.07
N GLY A 192 5.17 0.11 -7.94
CA GLY A 192 4.40 -1.05 -7.58
C GLY A 192 2.99 -0.82 -7.06
N ASP A 193 2.55 0.42 -7.04
CA ASP A 193 1.23 0.80 -6.53
C ASP A 193 0.52 1.85 -7.40
N PHE A 194 1.18 2.33 -8.46
CA PHE A 194 0.58 3.30 -9.39
C PHE A 194 -0.45 2.67 -10.31
N ASP A 195 -0.34 1.39 -10.65
CA ASP A 195 -1.38 0.68 -11.40
C ASP A 195 -2.70 0.66 -10.63
N LEU A 196 -2.64 0.55 -9.30
CA LEU A 196 -3.81 0.64 -8.44
C LEU A 196 -4.44 2.05 -8.45
N ILE A 197 -3.62 3.10 -8.36
CA ILE A 197 -4.10 4.50 -8.41
C ILE A 197 -4.72 4.79 -9.77
N PHE A 198 -4.04 4.44 -10.87
CA PHE A 198 -4.54 4.67 -12.22
C PHE A 198 -5.80 3.84 -12.51
N GLY A 199 -5.80 2.57 -12.08
CA GLY A 199 -6.95 1.70 -12.23
C GLY A 199 -8.17 2.20 -11.45
N ALA A 200 -7.98 2.63 -10.20
CA ALA A 200 -9.02 3.21 -9.36
C ALA A 200 -9.61 4.47 -10.02
N THR A 201 -8.75 5.34 -10.55
CA THR A 201 -9.18 6.56 -11.24
C THR A 201 -9.94 6.25 -12.53
N LYS A 202 -9.45 5.32 -13.36
CA LYS A 202 -10.12 4.92 -14.60
C LYS A 202 -11.50 4.33 -14.35
N LEU A 203 -11.66 3.62 -13.26
CA LEU A 203 -12.94 3.07 -12.82
C LEU A 203 -13.83 4.11 -12.10
N ASN A 204 -13.38 5.36 -12.00
CA ASN A 204 -14.04 6.43 -11.24
C ASN A 204 -14.36 6.05 -9.79
N LEU A 205 -13.51 5.23 -9.15
CA LEU A 205 -13.67 4.89 -7.75
C LEU A 205 -13.50 6.14 -6.89
N LYS A 206 -14.35 6.27 -5.86
CA LYS A 206 -14.24 7.36 -4.90
C LYS A 206 -12.98 7.19 -4.06
N VAL A 207 -11.99 8.06 -4.28
CA VAL A 207 -10.74 8.07 -3.51
C VAL A 207 -10.90 8.90 -2.25
N VAL A 208 -10.47 8.35 -1.12
CA VAL A 208 -10.41 9.04 0.18
C VAL A 208 -9.04 8.86 0.77
N GLU A 209 -8.48 9.92 1.35
CA GLU A 209 -7.20 9.89 2.04
C GLU A 209 -7.37 9.83 3.55
N VAL A 210 -6.61 8.93 4.18
CA VAL A 210 -6.55 8.77 5.64
C VAL A 210 -5.20 9.27 6.14
N PRO A 211 -5.18 10.28 7.03
CA PRO A 211 -3.93 10.78 7.58
C PRO A 211 -3.29 9.77 8.52
N ILE A 212 -1.97 9.61 8.37
CA ILE A 212 -1.14 8.75 9.20
C ILE A 212 -0.02 9.56 9.83
N ARG A 213 0.47 9.11 10.99
CA ARG A 213 1.73 9.59 11.56
C ARG A 213 2.86 8.77 10.99
N TYR A 214 3.65 9.41 10.14
CA TYR A 214 4.79 8.76 9.49
C TYR A 214 5.95 8.66 10.49
N ALA A 215 6.32 7.43 10.84
CA ALA A 215 7.42 7.14 11.76
C ALA A 215 8.77 7.03 11.03
N ALA A 216 9.85 7.22 11.76
CA ALA A 216 11.17 6.89 11.24
C ALA A 216 11.34 5.37 11.12
N ARG A 217 12.08 4.92 10.11
CA ARG A 217 12.44 3.52 9.92
C ARG A 217 13.37 3.09 11.07
N GLU A 218 13.05 1.95 11.69
CA GLU A 218 13.86 1.39 12.80
C GLU A 218 14.90 0.36 12.31
N TYR A 219 14.63 -0.37 11.24
CA TYR A 219 15.50 -1.41 10.68
C TYR A 219 15.64 -1.28 9.16
N GLY A 220 16.81 -1.68 8.64
CA GLY A 220 17.11 -1.71 7.21
C GLY A 220 17.46 -0.34 6.63
N GLU A 221 17.86 -0.35 5.37
CA GLU A 221 18.22 0.86 4.61
C GLU A 221 17.15 1.20 3.57
N THR A 222 16.99 2.50 3.32
CA THR A 222 16.10 2.92 2.24
C THR A 222 16.67 2.51 0.88
N GLN A 223 15.90 1.75 0.12
CA GLN A 223 16.27 1.32 -1.24
C GLN A 223 15.98 2.40 -2.29
N ILE A 224 15.58 3.60 -1.85
CA ILE A 224 15.21 4.70 -2.72
C ILE A 224 16.41 5.59 -3.03
N SER A 225 16.88 5.57 -4.28
CA SER A 225 17.84 6.55 -4.79
C SER A 225 17.09 7.79 -5.30
N ARG A 226 17.31 8.97 -4.69
CA ARG A 226 16.52 10.19 -4.90
C ARG A 226 16.45 10.63 -6.36
N PHE A 227 17.59 10.72 -7.04
CA PHE A 227 17.64 11.17 -8.43
C PHE A 227 16.98 10.19 -9.39
N ARG A 228 17.24 8.89 -9.21
CA ARG A 228 16.66 7.84 -10.04
C ARG A 228 15.13 7.78 -9.88
N HIS A 229 14.63 7.88 -8.66
CA HIS A 229 13.18 7.84 -8.38
C HIS A 229 12.49 9.13 -8.82
N GLY A 230 13.10 10.30 -8.68
CA GLY A 230 12.58 11.55 -9.22
C GLY A 230 12.40 11.49 -10.74
N TRP A 231 13.38 10.93 -11.46
CA TRP A 231 13.27 10.70 -12.91
C TRP A 231 12.18 9.70 -13.27
N LEU A 232 12.04 8.63 -12.49
CA LEU A 232 10.97 7.63 -12.69
C LEU A 232 9.59 8.25 -12.46
N LEU A 233 9.41 9.10 -11.43
CA LEU A 233 8.16 9.83 -11.20
C LEU A 233 7.82 10.74 -12.38
N LEU A 234 8.79 11.46 -12.95
CA LEU A 234 8.56 12.28 -14.13
C LEU A 234 8.12 11.44 -15.34
N LYS A 235 8.76 10.30 -15.57
CA LYS A 235 8.32 9.34 -16.60
C LYS A 235 6.88 8.86 -16.35
N MET A 236 6.51 8.59 -15.09
CA MET A 236 5.14 8.21 -14.72
C MET A 236 4.13 9.31 -15.04
N VAL A 237 4.45 10.57 -14.75
CA VAL A 237 3.60 11.71 -15.10
C VAL A 237 3.38 11.78 -16.61
N LEU A 238 4.45 11.68 -17.40
CA LEU A 238 4.38 11.69 -18.86
C LEU A 238 3.59 10.51 -19.42
N PHE A 239 3.78 9.34 -18.83
CA PHE A 239 3.04 8.13 -19.20
C PHE A 239 1.54 8.30 -18.90
N ALA A 240 1.19 8.74 -17.68
CA ALA A 240 -0.19 8.97 -17.27
C ALA A 240 -0.86 10.06 -18.13
N TYR A 241 -0.13 11.14 -18.46
CA TYR A 241 -0.62 12.17 -19.35
C TYR A 241 -1.01 11.63 -20.73
N LYS A 242 -0.11 10.85 -21.36
CA LYS A 242 -0.40 10.21 -22.65
C LYS A 242 -1.61 9.28 -22.60
N LYS A 243 -1.77 8.53 -21.52
CA LYS A 243 -2.84 7.51 -21.38
C LYS A 243 -4.19 8.08 -20.93
N LEU A 244 -4.21 9.21 -20.23
CA LEU A 244 -5.42 9.76 -19.61
C LEU A 244 -5.92 11.05 -20.24
N LYS A 245 -5.05 11.81 -20.93
CA LYS A 245 -5.41 13.13 -21.48
C LYS A 245 -5.26 13.23 -22.99
N ILE A 246 -4.51 12.32 -23.63
CA ILE A 246 -4.32 12.32 -25.09
C ILE A 246 -5.02 11.05 -25.63
N VAL A 247 -6.33 11.02 -25.53
CA VAL A 247 -7.18 10.03 -26.24
C VAL A 247 -7.97 10.77 -27.30
#